data_24aaf60388684b03b6decd53e1e83c4a
#
_entry.id   24aaf60388684b03b6decd53e1e83c4a
#
_cell.length_a   1.000
_cell.length_b   1.000
_cell.length_c   1.000
_cell.angle_alpha   90.00
_cell.angle_beta   90.00
_cell.angle_gamma   90.00
#
_symmetry.space_group_name_H-M   'P 1'
#
loop_
_entity.id
_entity.type
_entity.pdbx_description
1 polymer ?
#
loop_
_entity_poly.entity_id
_entity_poly.type
_entity_poly.pdbx_seq_one_letter_code
_entity_poly.pdbx_strand_id
1 'polypeptide(L)'
;MKKIPLILFATLLFLITPYCHAKKTTTQYPVVLVHGLMGFDNLLGLDYFYNIAESLSQDGTLVFTPAVSAINSSEVRGEQLLTHVKAILALTGANKVNLIGHSQGAQTVRYVASVRPDLIASVTSIGGANYGSGIINLISQKLPANSQAEHTARFIFDGVGEVISLLSGHSQLPQDTLGALSSLSKQGADVFNQKYPEGLPENKCDQGQLVAENGVYYFSWSGTAALSNILDPTDLPMLLGSLLILGKDDGLISRCSSHLGHVIKDDYDMNHLDEINQFIGLHNFREIDPIELYRQHVKRLQELGL
;
A
#
# COMPACT_ATOMS: atom_id res chain seq x y z
N MET A 1 -67.18 48.32 -31.31
CA MET A 1 -65.86 48.36 -30.59
C MET A 1 -65.49 46.95 -30.21
N LYS A 2 -64.57 46.26 -30.95
CA LYS A 2 -64.18 44.88 -30.71
C LYS A 2 -62.93 44.91 -29.86
N LYS A 3 -62.96 44.28 -28.69
CA LYS A 3 -61.78 44.11 -27.81
C LYS A 3 -60.88 42.91 -28.30
N ILE A 4 -59.63 43.17 -28.60
CA ILE A 4 -58.66 42.17 -28.95
C ILE A 4 -57.99 41.65 -27.65
N PRO A 5 -57.96 40.36 -27.39
CA PRO A 5 -57.21 39.81 -26.22
C PRO A 5 -55.73 39.79 -26.50
N LEU A 6 -54.97 40.33 -25.55
CA LEU A 6 -53.50 40.30 -25.51
C LEU A 6 -53.02 38.90 -25.07
N ILE A 7 -52.51 38.13 -26.00
CA ILE A 7 -51.89 36.80 -25.71
C ILE A 7 -50.47 37.04 -25.23
N LEU A 8 -50.24 36.77 -23.94
CA LEU A 8 -48.91 36.82 -23.30
C LEU A 8 -48.13 35.56 -23.68
N PHE A 9 -47.14 35.70 -24.54
CA PHE A 9 -46.20 34.61 -24.89
C PHE A 9 -45.12 34.51 -23.78
N ALA A 10 -45.26 33.55 -22.87
CA ALA A 10 -44.24 33.24 -21.90
C ALA A 10 -43.14 32.39 -22.56
N THR A 11 -42.05 33.00 -22.95
CA THR A 11 -40.86 32.30 -23.41
C THR A 11 -40.13 31.63 -22.22
N LEU A 12 -40.30 30.31 -22.12
CA LEU A 12 -39.59 29.48 -21.15
C LEU A 12 -38.12 29.33 -21.61
N LEU A 13 -37.20 30.13 -21.04
CA LEU A 13 -35.77 29.99 -21.24
C LEU A 13 -35.28 28.72 -20.52
N PHE A 14 -35.10 27.64 -21.24
CA PHE A 14 -34.35 26.48 -20.75
C PHE A 14 -32.88 26.89 -20.56
N LEU A 15 -32.47 27.19 -19.35
CA LEU A 15 -31.05 27.28 -18.95
C LEU A 15 -30.45 25.87 -19.06
N ILE A 16 -29.84 25.57 -20.19
CA ILE A 16 -28.97 24.42 -20.34
C ILE A 16 -27.71 24.74 -19.53
N THR A 17 -27.71 24.36 -18.26
CA THR A 17 -26.45 24.32 -17.50
C THR A 17 -25.57 23.25 -18.13
N PRO A 18 -24.35 23.58 -18.57
CA PRO A 18 -23.43 22.55 -19.01
C PRO A 18 -23.16 21.65 -17.80
N TYR A 19 -23.61 20.40 -17.87
CA TYR A 19 -23.14 19.36 -16.93
C TYR A 19 -21.64 19.25 -17.16
N CYS A 20 -20.87 19.91 -16.31
CA CYS A 20 -19.44 19.67 -16.21
C CYS A 20 -19.28 18.22 -15.70
N HIS A 21 -19.14 17.25 -16.61
CA HIS A 21 -18.71 15.93 -16.24
C HIS A 21 -17.29 16.12 -15.69
N ALA A 22 -17.13 16.04 -14.38
CA ALA A 22 -15.80 15.87 -13.79
C ALA A 22 -15.16 14.68 -14.51
N LYS A 23 -14.03 14.90 -15.16
CA LYS A 23 -13.30 13.88 -15.90
C LYS A 23 -12.97 12.80 -14.88
N LYS A 24 -13.56 11.60 -15.01
CA LYS A 24 -13.27 10.48 -14.09
C LYS A 24 -11.76 10.28 -14.06
N THR A 25 -11.19 10.23 -12.89
CA THR A 25 -9.76 10.02 -12.68
C THR A 25 -9.48 8.53 -12.85
N THR A 26 -9.30 8.09 -14.10
CA THR A 26 -9.01 6.68 -14.40
C THR A 26 -7.56 6.56 -14.86
N THR A 27 -6.82 5.63 -14.26
CA THR A 27 -5.50 5.20 -14.73
C THR A 27 -5.64 4.37 -16.02
N GLN A 28 -4.59 4.34 -16.82
CA GLN A 28 -4.55 3.49 -18.03
C GLN A 28 -4.57 2.00 -17.65
N TYR A 29 -3.95 1.65 -16.52
CA TYR A 29 -3.83 0.28 -16.03
C TYR A 29 -4.51 0.13 -14.68
N PRO A 30 -5.05 -1.06 -14.36
CA PRO A 30 -5.63 -1.34 -13.05
C PRO A 30 -4.67 -1.07 -11.91
N VAL A 31 -5.18 -0.60 -10.78
CA VAL A 31 -4.44 -0.42 -9.53
C VAL A 31 -4.61 -1.67 -8.67
N VAL A 32 -3.52 -2.19 -8.13
CA VAL A 32 -3.51 -3.36 -7.25
C VAL A 32 -2.90 -2.96 -5.92
N LEU A 33 -3.69 -2.98 -4.85
CA LEU A 33 -3.27 -2.66 -3.49
C LEU A 33 -2.83 -3.94 -2.77
N VAL A 34 -1.63 -3.96 -2.18
CA VAL A 34 -1.03 -5.16 -1.60
C VAL A 34 -0.69 -4.91 -0.13
N HIS A 35 -1.33 -5.66 0.75
CA HIS A 35 -1.19 -5.54 2.19
C HIS A 35 0.20 -5.93 2.72
N GLY A 36 0.52 -5.49 3.95
CA GLY A 36 1.74 -5.79 4.67
C GLY A 36 1.73 -7.11 5.44
N LEU A 37 2.65 -7.23 6.40
CA LEU A 37 2.68 -8.34 7.38
C LEU A 37 1.39 -8.35 8.21
N MET A 38 0.89 -9.54 8.54
CA MET A 38 -0.38 -9.76 9.23
C MET A 38 -1.59 -9.12 8.53
N GLY A 39 -1.44 -8.75 7.25
CA GLY A 39 -2.49 -8.13 6.47
C GLY A 39 -3.44 -9.16 5.82
N PHE A 40 -4.47 -8.63 5.22
CA PHE A 40 -5.57 -9.34 4.57
C PHE A 40 -6.15 -8.46 3.46
N ASP A 41 -7.04 -8.97 2.64
CA ASP A 41 -7.87 -8.18 1.72
C ASP A 41 -9.07 -7.58 2.48
N ASN A 42 -9.94 -8.45 3.04
CA ASN A 42 -11.07 -8.10 3.89
C ASN A 42 -11.17 -9.10 5.06
N LEU A 43 -11.30 -8.59 6.27
CA LEU A 43 -11.46 -9.38 7.48
C LEU A 43 -12.82 -9.05 8.13
N LEU A 44 -13.80 -9.94 7.97
CA LEU A 44 -15.15 -9.79 8.53
C LEU A 44 -15.82 -8.45 8.16
N GLY A 45 -15.58 -7.93 6.96
CA GLY A 45 -16.14 -6.67 6.47
C GLY A 45 -15.25 -5.45 6.70
N LEU A 46 -14.08 -5.62 7.30
CA LEU A 46 -13.07 -4.57 7.46
C LEU A 46 -11.97 -4.76 6.42
N ASP A 47 -11.76 -3.78 5.56
CA ASP A 47 -10.68 -3.79 4.57
C ASP A 47 -9.35 -3.37 5.21
N TYR A 48 -8.25 -4.02 4.78
CA TYR A 48 -6.90 -3.61 5.19
C TYR A 48 -6.59 -2.16 4.78
N PHE A 49 -6.92 -1.79 3.54
CA PHE A 49 -6.90 -0.42 3.03
C PHE A 49 -8.27 0.23 3.26
N TYR A 50 -8.53 0.65 4.51
CA TYR A 50 -9.87 1.05 4.95
C TYR A 50 -10.46 2.17 4.09
N ASN A 51 -11.58 1.89 3.41
CA ASN A 51 -12.30 2.77 2.49
C ASN A 51 -11.48 3.29 1.28
N ILE A 52 -10.20 2.94 1.13
CA ILE A 52 -9.34 3.44 0.04
C ILE A 52 -9.77 2.82 -1.29
N ALA A 53 -9.86 1.49 -1.35
CA ALA A 53 -10.23 0.79 -2.59
C ALA A 53 -11.62 1.20 -3.05
N GLU A 54 -12.60 1.31 -2.14
CA GLU A 54 -13.96 1.75 -2.44
C GLU A 54 -13.96 3.18 -2.99
N SER A 55 -13.28 4.12 -2.31
CA SER A 55 -13.21 5.52 -2.73
C SER A 55 -12.61 5.69 -4.12
N LEU A 56 -11.50 5.02 -4.41
CA LEU A 56 -10.86 5.05 -5.73
C LEU A 56 -11.77 4.43 -6.81
N SER A 57 -12.51 3.37 -6.46
CA SER A 57 -13.47 2.73 -7.38
C SER A 57 -14.65 3.63 -7.68
N GLN A 58 -15.18 4.36 -6.69
CA GLN A 58 -16.23 5.36 -6.88
C GLN A 58 -15.77 6.49 -7.80
N ASP A 59 -14.50 6.86 -7.76
CA ASP A 59 -13.89 7.85 -8.67
C ASP A 59 -13.64 7.28 -10.08
N GLY A 60 -13.91 5.97 -10.29
CA GLY A 60 -13.85 5.28 -11.57
C GLY A 60 -12.52 4.56 -11.85
N THR A 61 -11.59 4.48 -10.90
CA THR A 61 -10.38 3.68 -11.02
C THR A 61 -10.70 2.20 -10.85
N LEU A 62 -10.11 1.34 -11.68
CA LEU A 62 -10.24 -0.11 -11.54
C LEU A 62 -9.25 -0.60 -10.49
N VAL A 63 -9.73 -0.97 -9.30
CA VAL A 63 -8.91 -1.33 -8.13
C VAL A 63 -9.13 -2.80 -7.74
N PHE A 64 -8.04 -3.47 -7.38
CA PHE A 64 -8.02 -4.84 -6.87
C PHE A 64 -7.21 -4.90 -5.56
N THR A 65 -7.67 -5.73 -4.64
CA THR A 65 -7.03 -5.96 -3.33
C THR A 65 -6.81 -7.45 -3.10
N PRO A 66 -5.87 -8.10 -3.85
CA PRO A 66 -5.66 -9.53 -3.71
C PRO A 66 -5.07 -9.88 -2.35
N ALA A 67 -5.50 -11.01 -1.77
CA ALA A 67 -4.88 -11.59 -0.59
C ALA A 67 -3.62 -12.39 -0.97
N VAL A 68 -2.57 -12.21 -0.19
CA VAL A 68 -1.38 -13.08 -0.16
C VAL A 68 -1.20 -13.59 1.27
N SER A 69 -0.27 -14.52 1.52
CA SER A 69 -0.02 -15.02 2.89
C SER A 69 0.13 -13.87 3.88
N ALA A 70 -0.61 -13.92 4.99
CA ALA A 70 -0.53 -12.89 6.04
C ALA A 70 0.87 -12.83 6.65
N ILE A 71 1.51 -14.00 6.82
CA ILE A 71 2.85 -14.15 7.40
C ILE A 71 3.66 -15.11 6.53
N ASN A 72 4.54 -14.58 5.67
CA ASN A 72 5.46 -15.37 4.86
C ASN A 72 6.59 -14.49 4.31
N SER A 73 7.58 -15.11 3.64
CA SER A 73 8.64 -14.36 2.97
C SER A 73 8.09 -13.49 1.84
N SER A 74 8.80 -12.39 1.55
CA SER A 74 8.38 -11.44 0.52
C SER A 74 8.38 -12.06 -0.87
N GLU A 75 9.26 -13.03 -1.13
CA GLU A 75 9.31 -13.78 -2.39
C GLU A 75 8.10 -14.71 -2.56
N VAL A 76 7.74 -15.50 -1.53
CA VAL A 76 6.55 -16.38 -1.59
C VAL A 76 5.28 -15.57 -1.81
N ARG A 77 5.13 -14.46 -1.08
CA ARG A 77 4.03 -13.50 -1.27
C ARG A 77 4.05 -12.91 -2.68
N GLY A 78 5.25 -12.64 -3.23
CA GLY A 78 5.43 -12.13 -4.58
C GLY A 78 4.96 -13.12 -5.66
N GLU A 79 5.25 -14.42 -5.52
CA GLU A 79 4.74 -15.46 -6.44
C GLU A 79 3.20 -15.58 -6.39
N GLN A 80 2.62 -15.49 -5.18
CA GLN A 80 1.17 -15.44 -5.02
C GLN A 80 0.57 -14.21 -5.71
N LEU A 81 1.17 -13.03 -5.49
CA LEU A 81 0.75 -11.79 -6.14
C LEU A 81 0.88 -11.88 -7.68
N LEU A 82 1.96 -12.46 -8.19
CA LEU A 82 2.14 -12.65 -9.64
C LEU A 82 1.02 -13.49 -10.25
N THR A 83 0.52 -14.49 -9.53
CA THR A 83 -0.64 -15.28 -9.94
C THR A 83 -1.89 -14.40 -10.04
N HIS A 84 -2.14 -13.54 -9.04
CA HIS A 84 -3.25 -12.59 -9.08
C HIS A 84 -3.09 -11.54 -10.18
N VAL A 85 -1.89 -11.00 -10.41
CA VAL A 85 -1.62 -10.06 -11.50
C VAL A 85 -1.98 -10.67 -12.85
N LYS A 86 -1.58 -11.91 -13.13
CA LYS A 86 -1.94 -12.61 -14.37
C LYS A 86 -3.46 -12.78 -14.52
N ALA A 87 -4.17 -13.11 -13.44
CA ALA A 87 -5.62 -13.23 -13.44
C ALA A 87 -6.31 -11.88 -13.69
N ILE A 88 -5.82 -10.79 -13.06
CA ILE A 88 -6.33 -9.43 -13.26
C ILE A 88 -6.15 -8.98 -14.71
N LEU A 89 -4.98 -9.22 -15.30
CA LEU A 89 -4.71 -8.89 -16.69
C LEU A 89 -5.64 -9.66 -17.64
N ALA A 90 -5.86 -10.96 -17.39
CA ALA A 90 -6.78 -11.78 -18.17
C ALA A 90 -8.24 -11.32 -18.03
N LEU A 91 -8.66 -10.90 -16.83
CA LEU A 91 -10.01 -10.40 -16.56
C LEU A 91 -10.28 -9.04 -17.21
N THR A 92 -9.29 -8.14 -17.17
CA THR A 92 -9.45 -6.74 -17.59
C THR A 92 -9.08 -6.50 -19.05
N GLY A 93 -8.31 -7.38 -19.66
CA GLY A 93 -7.71 -7.19 -20.98
C GLY A 93 -6.56 -6.16 -20.98
N ALA A 94 -6.16 -5.64 -19.80
CA ALA A 94 -5.00 -4.78 -19.66
C ALA A 94 -3.71 -5.57 -19.89
N ASN A 95 -2.65 -4.87 -20.35
CA ASN A 95 -1.34 -5.50 -20.55
C ASN A 95 -0.38 -5.26 -19.38
N LYS A 96 -0.69 -4.32 -18.49
CA LYS A 96 0.08 -4.00 -17.29
C LYS A 96 -0.85 -3.68 -16.12
N VAL A 97 -0.29 -3.61 -14.91
CA VAL A 97 -0.93 -3.10 -13.69
C VAL A 97 -0.05 -2.07 -12.99
N ASN A 98 -0.67 -1.21 -12.17
CA ASN A 98 0.00 -0.34 -11.20
C ASN A 98 -0.06 -1.03 -9.82
N LEU A 99 1.08 -1.35 -9.23
CA LEU A 99 1.18 -2.01 -7.93
C LEU A 99 1.43 -0.99 -6.82
N ILE A 100 0.66 -1.06 -5.75
CA ILE A 100 0.85 -0.23 -4.56
C ILE A 100 0.97 -1.17 -3.36
N GLY A 101 2.14 -1.21 -2.72
CA GLY A 101 2.42 -2.08 -1.58
C GLY A 101 2.66 -1.29 -0.30
N HIS A 102 1.98 -1.67 0.77
CA HIS A 102 2.19 -1.10 2.10
C HIS A 102 3.08 -2.01 2.95
N SER A 103 4.02 -1.42 3.71
CA SER A 103 4.86 -2.17 4.66
C SER A 103 5.66 -3.29 3.95
N GLN A 104 5.54 -4.55 4.38
CA GLN A 104 6.09 -5.71 3.66
C GLN A 104 5.54 -5.85 2.24
N GLY A 105 4.32 -5.36 1.98
CA GLY A 105 3.75 -5.33 0.64
C GLY A 105 4.64 -4.59 -0.37
N ALA A 106 5.45 -3.62 0.07
CA ALA A 106 6.43 -2.94 -0.79
C ALA A 106 7.48 -3.91 -1.35
N GLN A 107 8.05 -4.79 -0.53
CA GLN A 107 8.96 -5.84 -1.02
C GLN A 107 8.22 -6.83 -1.93
N THR A 108 6.99 -7.20 -1.58
CA THR A 108 6.14 -8.10 -2.38
C THR A 108 5.92 -7.57 -3.80
N VAL A 109 5.57 -6.29 -3.95
CA VAL A 109 5.34 -5.68 -5.27
C VAL A 109 6.64 -5.45 -6.04
N ARG A 110 7.75 -5.14 -5.36
CA ARG A 110 9.09 -5.03 -5.96
C ARG A 110 9.54 -6.36 -6.55
N TYR A 111 9.32 -7.47 -5.84
CA TYR A 111 9.60 -8.81 -6.36
C TYR A 111 8.92 -9.02 -7.73
N VAL A 112 7.61 -8.78 -7.81
CA VAL A 112 6.86 -8.97 -9.07
C VAL A 112 7.39 -8.06 -10.19
N ALA A 113 7.70 -6.81 -9.88
CA ALA A 113 8.25 -5.86 -10.86
C ALA A 113 9.64 -6.26 -11.37
N SER A 114 10.47 -6.90 -10.54
CA SER A 114 11.78 -7.40 -10.95
C SER A 114 11.68 -8.66 -11.82
N VAL A 115 10.83 -9.63 -11.43
CA VAL A 115 10.74 -10.90 -12.16
C VAL A 115 9.85 -10.83 -13.41
N ARG A 116 8.90 -9.90 -13.46
CA ARG A 116 7.97 -9.69 -14.59
C ARG A 116 7.70 -8.20 -14.87
N PRO A 117 8.74 -7.43 -15.21
CA PRO A 117 8.60 -6.00 -15.51
C PRO A 117 7.68 -5.73 -16.71
N ASP A 118 7.56 -6.69 -17.61
CA ASP A 118 6.65 -6.62 -18.76
C ASP A 118 5.17 -6.48 -18.38
N LEU A 119 4.78 -6.93 -17.19
CA LEU A 119 3.40 -6.88 -16.69
C LEU A 119 3.12 -5.67 -15.78
N ILE A 120 4.16 -4.88 -15.43
CA ILE A 120 4.07 -3.83 -14.42
C ILE A 120 4.32 -2.46 -15.05
N ALA A 121 3.43 -1.52 -14.81
CA ALA A 121 3.55 -0.13 -15.22
C ALA A 121 4.25 0.71 -14.14
N SER A 122 3.82 0.55 -12.89
CA SER A 122 4.44 1.24 -11.75
C SER A 122 4.43 0.40 -10.48
N VAL A 123 5.36 0.72 -9.59
CA VAL A 123 5.44 0.25 -8.21
C VAL A 123 5.42 1.45 -7.28
N THR A 124 4.56 1.41 -6.27
CA THR A 124 4.52 2.42 -5.20
C THR A 124 4.69 1.74 -3.86
N SER A 125 5.64 2.24 -3.08
CA SER A 125 5.96 1.79 -1.72
C SER A 125 5.41 2.78 -0.70
N ILE A 126 4.55 2.31 0.20
CA ILE A 126 3.94 3.12 1.25
C ILE A 126 4.43 2.59 2.59
N GLY A 127 5.09 3.41 3.41
CA GLY A 127 5.71 2.96 4.67
C GLY A 127 6.53 1.68 4.49
N GLY A 128 7.17 1.51 3.32
CA GLY A 128 7.71 0.24 2.87
C GLY A 128 8.96 -0.20 3.61
N ALA A 129 9.03 -1.47 3.95
CA ALA A 129 10.21 -2.07 4.60
C ALA A 129 11.34 -2.35 3.59
N ASN A 130 11.67 -1.38 2.70
CA ASN A 130 12.65 -1.58 1.62
C ASN A 130 14.05 -1.91 2.14
N TYR A 131 14.39 -1.42 3.33
CA TYR A 131 15.66 -1.74 4.01
C TYR A 131 15.44 -2.44 5.35
N GLY A 132 14.30 -3.12 5.50
CA GLY A 132 13.90 -3.83 6.70
C GLY A 132 13.29 -2.93 7.78
N SER A 133 12.85 -3.57 8.88
CA SER A 133 12.29 -2.94 10.07
C SER A 133 13.29 -3.03 11.23
N GLY A 134 13.52 -1.92 11.93
CA GLY A 134 14.36 -1.87 13.12
C GLY A 134 13.84 -2.80 14.22
N ILE A 135 12.52 -2.85 14.40
CA ILE A 135 11.86 -3.70 15.40
C ILE A 135 12.06 -5.19 15.07
N ILE A 136 11.79 -5.57 13.81
CA ILE A 136 11.96 -6.97 13.38
C ILE A 136 13.43 -7.39 13.51
N ASN A 137 14.35 -6.49 13.20
CA ASN A 137 15.78 -6.77 13.38
C ASN A 137 16.13 -7.03 14.86
N LEU A 138 15.58 -6.26 15.80
CA LEU A 138 15.78 -6.49 17.24
C LEU A 138 15.15 -7.82 17.70
N ILE A 139 13.95 -8.13 17.22
CA ILE A 139 13.28 -9.40 17.54
C ILE A 139 14.11 -10.57 17.02
N SER A 140 14.55 -10.54 15.76
CA SER A 140 15.34 -11.60 15.13
C SER A 140 16.65 -11.84 15.86
N GLN A 141 17.30 -10.80 16.37
CA GLN A 141 18.54 -10.93 17.16
C GLN A 141 18.32 -11.59 18.54
N LYS A 142 17.12 -11.46 19.12
CA LYS A 142 16.76 -12.03 20.43
C LYS A 142 16.14 -13.42 20.38
N LEU A 143 15.90 -13.95 19.17
CA LEU A 143 15.39 -15.30 18.94
C LEU A 143 16.55 -16.20 18.43
N PRO A 144 17.34 -16.83 19.33
CA PRO A 144 18.40 -17.73 18.89
C PRO A 144 17.83 -18.88 18.06
N ALA A 145 18.51 -19.20 16.97
CA ALA A 145 18.10 -20.28 16.07
C ALA A 145 17.94 -21.62 16.83
N ASN A 146 16.85 -22.33 16.52
CA ASN A 146 16.46 -23.59 17.17
C ASN A 146 16.22 -23.50 18.68
N SER A 147 15.99 -22.31 19.23
CA SER A 147 15.65 -22.13 20.63
C SER A 147 14.16 -22.40 20.90
N GLN A 148 13.83 -22.73 22.16
CA GLN A 148 12.42 -22.84 22.57
C GLN A 148 11.65 -21.54 22.36
N ALA A 149 12.31 -20.39 22.49
CA ALA A 149 11.72 -19.07 22.23
C ALA A 149 11.34 -18.91 20.75
N GLU A 150 12.22 -19.34 19.83
CA GLU A 150 11.90 -19.35 18.39
C GLU A 150 10.72 -20.28 18.09
N HIS A 151 10.75 -21.52 18.58
CA HIS A 151 9.64 -22.45 18.35
C HIS A 151 8.30 -21.93 18.88
N THR A 152 8.31 -21.29 20.06
CA THR A 152 7.12 -20.66 20.62
C THR A 152 6.64 -19.49 19.79
N ALA A 153 7.55 -18.60 19.35
CA ALA A 153 7.21 -17.47 18.50
C ALA A 153 6.60 -17.94 17.17
N ARG A 154 7.22 -18.93 16.51
CA ARG A 154 6.66 -19.54 15.28
C ARG A 154 5.25 -20.04 15.50
N PHE A 155 5.03 -20.87 16.54
CA PHE A 155 3.72 -21.44 16.82
C PHE A 155 2.65 -20.36 17.02
N ILE A 156 2.97 -19.27 17.71
CA ILE A 156 2.04 -18.15 17.94
C ILE A 156 1.78 -17.39 16.64
N PHE A 157 2.83 -16.94 15.95
CA PHE A 157 2.66 -16.09 14.78
C PHE A 157 2.07 -16.86 13.57
N ASP A 158 2.52 -18.10 13.32
CA ASP A 158 1.92 -18.93 12.26
C ASP A 158 0.43 -19.17 12.58
N GLY A 159 0.08 -19.45 13.84
CA GLY A 159 -1.31 -19.58 14.28
C GLY A 159 -2.14 -18.31 14.07
N VAL A 160 -1.58 -17.13 14.36
CA VAL A 160 -2.25 -15.85 14.07
C VAL A 160 -2.46 -15.69 12.55
N GLY A 161 -1.46 -16.00 11.73
CA GLY A 161 -1.56 -15.95 10.28
C GLY A 161 -2.63 -16.92 9.72
N GLU A 162 -2.72 -18.12 10.28
CA GLU A 162 -3.78 -19.09 9.93
C GLU A 162 -5.18 -18.57 10.27
N VAL A 163 -5.35 -17.95 11.46
CA VAL A 163 -6.63 -17.36 11.87
C VAL A 163 -7.01 -16.19 10.93
N ILE A 164 -6.07 -15.29 10.61
CA ILE A 164 -6.30 -14.20 9.65
C ILE A 164 -6.74 -14.79 8.30
N SER A 165 -5.99 -15.76 7.78
CA SER A 165 -6.29 -16.40 6.49
C SER A 165 -7.64 -17.13 6.49
N LEU A 166 -8.01 -17.78 7.61
CA LEU A 166 -9.31 -18.42 7.75
C LEU A 166 -10.45 -17.39 7.74
N LEU A 167 -10.34 -16.32 8.56
CA LEU A 167 -11.38 -15.31 8.71
C LEU A 167 -11.52 -14.42 7.46
N SER A 168 -10.46 -14.26 6.66
CA SER A 168 -10.50 -13.60 5.35
C SER A 168 -10.89 -14.52 4.19
N GLY A 169 -11.16 -15.82 4.46
CA GLY A 169 -11.57 -16.78 3.42
C GLY A 169 -10.42 -17.40 2.62
N HIS A 170 -9.17 -17.24 3.06
CA HIS A 170 -7.96 -17.68 2.33
C HIS A 170 -7.15 -18.74 3.11
N SER A 171 -7.82 -19.69 3.76
CA SER A 171 -7.20 -20.72 4.61
C SER A 171 -6.15 -21.59 3.91
N GLN A 172 -6.10 -21.59 2.57
CA GLN A 172 -5.11 -22.31 1.79
C GLN A 172 -3.74 -21.62 1.68
N LEU A 173 -3.64 -20.34 2.11
CA LEU A 173 -2.38 -19.60 2.02
C LEU A 173 -1.42 -20.05 3.12
N PRO A 174 -0.18 -20.50 2.78
CA PRO A 174 0.78 -20.99 3.77
C PRO A 174 1.31 -19.85 4.63
N GLN A 175 1.55 -20.13 5.92
CA GLN A 175 2.17 -19.20 6.85
C GLN A 175 3.59 -19.65 7.20
N ASP A 176 4.54 -18.71 7.28
CA ASP A 176 5.94 -18.95 7.66
C ASP A 176 6.52 -17.73 8.38
N THR A 177 6.51 -17.78 9.72
CA THR A 177 7.04 -16.72 10.58
C THR A 177 8.53 -16.46 10.32
N LEU A 178 9.34 -17.50 10.14
CA LEU A 178 10.77 -17.29 9.94
C LEU A 178 11.07 -16.65 8.59
N GLY A 179 10.34 -17.05 7.56
CA GLY A 179 10.41 -16.41 6.24
C GLY A 179 10.05 -14.93 6.30
N ALA A 180 8.99 -14.58 7.02
CA ALA A 180 8.57 -13.19 7.22
C ALA A 180 9.60 -12.36 8.00
N LEU A 181 10.06 -12.87 9.17
CA LEU A 181 11.08 -12.21 9.99
C LEU A 181 12.40 -12.05 9.24
N SER A 182 12.79 -13.08 8.48
CA SER A 182 13.99 -13.04 7.63
C SER A 182 13.90 -11.92 6.60
N SER A 183 12.81 -11.86 5.82
CA SER A 183 12.59 -10.84 4.78
C SER A 183 12.61 -9.41 5.34
N LEU A 184 12.06 -9.21 6.54
CA LEU A 184 11.94 -7.90 7.18
C LEU A 184 13.11 -7.53 8.07
N SER A 185 14.05 -8.45 8.34
CA SER A 185 15.31 -8.12 9.02
C SER A 185 16.19 -7.26 8.13
N LYS A 186 17.14 -6.52 8.73
CA LYS A 186 18.12 -5.75 7.95
C LYS A 186 18.91 -6.66 6.99
N GLN A 187 19.40 -7.81 7.49
CA GLN A 187 20.16 -8.74 6.68
C GLN A 187 19.36 -9.32 5.52
N GLY A 188 18.11 -9.73 5.76
CA GLY A 188 17.24 -10.25 4.71
C GLY A 188 16.87 -9.20 3.67
N ALA A 189 16.60 -7.95 4.12
CA ALA A 189 16.37 -6.84 3.20
C ALA A 189 17.62 -6.53 2.35
N ASP A 190 18.83 -6.59 2.92
CA ASP A 190 20.07 -6.41 2.16
C ASP A 190 20.23 -7.52 1.08
N VAL A 191 19.92 -8.78 1.40
CA VAL A 191 19.93 -9.90 0.44
C VAL A 191 18.86 -9.72 -0.63
N PHE A 192 17.64 -9.32 -0.23
CA PHE A 192 16.54 -9.03 -1.16
C PHE A 192 16.93 -7.90 -2.12
N ASN A 193 17.51 -6.83 -1.61
CA ASN A 193 17.93 -5.67 -2.39
C ASN A 193 19.07 -5.97 -3.40
N GLN A 194 19.96 -6.91 -3.08
CA GLN A 194 20.97 -7.38 -4.04
C GLN A 194 20.35 -8.15 -5.20
N LYS A 195 19.25 -8.88 -4.98
CA LYS A 195 18.55 -9.65 -6.02
C LYS A 195 17.57 -8.82 -6.82
N TYR A 196 16.95 -7.83 -6.20
CA TYR A 196 15.87 -7.02 -6.76
C TYR A 196 16.16 -5.53 -6.50
N PRO A 197 17.18 -4.96 -7.17
CA PRO A 197 17.69 -3.60 -6.87
C PRO A 197 16.85 -2.48 -7.45
N GLU A 198 15.93 -2.77 -8.37
CA GLU A 198 15.23 -1.74 -9.13
C GLU A 198 14.43 -0.79 -8.24
N GLY A 199 14.54 0.49 -8.53
CA GLY A 199 13.92 1.58 -7.79
C GLY A 199 14.64 1.98 -6.50
N LEU A 200 15.65 1.25 -6.05
CA LEU A 200 16.41 1.66 -4.86
C LEU A 200 17.26 2.90 -5.14
N PRO A 201 17.33 3.87 -4.22
CA PRO A 201 18.30 4.97 -4.31
C PRO A 201 19.71 4.47 -4.06
N GLU A 202 20.72 5.20 -4.56
CA GLU A 202 22.13 4.89 -4.34
C GLU A 202 22.50 4.92 -2.85
N ASN A 203 21.98 5.94 -2.12
CA ASN A 203 22.06 6.00 -0.68
C ASN A 203 20.65 5.90 -0.08
N LYS A 204 20.53 5.18 1.01
CA LYS A 204 19.26 4.81 1.64
C LYS A 204 18.27 5.97 1.86
N CYS A 205 18.76 7.20 2.13
CA CYS A 205 17.92 8.37 2.41
C CYS A 205 17.76 9.32 1.21
N ASP A 206 18.28 8.94 0.04
CA ASP A 206 18.23 9.79 -1.16
C ASP A 206 16.94 9.53 -1.98
N GLN A 207 16.74 10.34 -3.00
CA GLN A 207 15.79 10.09 -4.07
C GLN A 207 16.33 8.97 -4.98
N GLY A 208 15.48 8.00 -5.31
CA GLY A 208 15.77 7.04 -6.36
C GLY A 208 15.33 7.53 -7.73
N GLN A 209 15.58 6.74 -8.76
CA GLN A 209 15.14 7.04 -10.12
C GLN A 209 13.62 6.84 -10.23
N LEU A 210 12.95 7.79 -10.90
CA LEU A 210 11.52 7.67 -11.19
C LEU A 210 11.22 6.47 -12.10
N VAL A 211 12.08 6.22 -13.11
CA VAL A 211 11.98 5.07 -14.00
C VAL A 211 13.28 4.30 -13.91
N ALA A 212 13.20 3.04 -13.53
CA ALA A 212 14.36 2.17 -13.45
C ALA A 212 14.70 1.55 -14.82
N GLU A 213 15.85 0.88 -14.91
CA GLU A 213 16.32 0.26 -16.17
C GLU A 213 15.37 -0.80 -16.72
N ASN A 214 14.56 -1.43 -15.88
CA ASN A 214 13.51 -2.37 -16.28
C ASN A 214 12.26 -1.70 -16.91
N GLY A 215 12.25 -0.37 -17.03
CA GLY A 215 11.16 0.41 -17.63
C GLY A 215 9.94 0.62 -16.74
N VAL A 216 10.00 0.20 -15.46
CA VAL A 216 8.93 0.38 -14.48
C VAL A 216 9.12 1.71 -13.74
N TYR A 217 8.01 2.41 -13.46
CA TYR A 217 8.02 3.61 -12.64
C TYR A 217 8.00 3.25 -11.16
N TYR A 218 8.82 3.93 -10.34
CA TYR A 218 8.92 3.68 -8.90
C TYR A 218 8.64 4.94 -8.10
N PHE A 219 7.77 4.80 -7.08
CA PHE A 219 7.38 5.87 -6.17
C PHE A 219 7.40 5.40 -4.73
N SER A 220 7.51 6.35 -3.79
CA SER A 220 7.27 6.08 -2.37
C SER A 220 6.72 7.29 -1.63
N TRP A 221 6.03 7.03 -0.52
CA TRP A 221 5.77 7.97 0.55
C TRP A 221 5.69 7.28 1.90
N SER A 222 5.84 8.04 2.98
CA SER A 222 5.72 7.52 4.35
C SER A 222 5.41 8.61 5.36
N GLY A 223 4.91 8.19 6.52
CA GLY A 223 4.76 9.00 7.71
C GLY A 223 6.01 9.03 8.59
N THR A 224 5.97 9.90 9.60
CA THR A 224 7.00 9.97 10.65
C THR A 224 6.43 10.38 12.01
N ALA A 225 5.16 10.13 12.27
CA ALA A 225 4.49 10.46 13.52
C ALA A 225 3.88 9.22 14.16
N ALA A 226 4.63 8.55 15.02
CA ALA A 226 4.14 7.37 15.74
C ALA A 226 2.92 7.64 16.65
N LEU A 227 2.64 8.90 16.96
CA LEU A 227 1.48 9.37 17.71
C LEU A 227 0.78 10.46 16.90
N SER A 228 -0.34 10.15 16.28
CA SER A 228 -1.05 11.01 15.34
C SER A 228 -2.40 11.51 15.89
N ASN A 229 -3.13 10.66 16.63
CA ASN A 229 -4.45 10.95 17.14
C ASN A 229 -4.70 10.20 18.46
N ILE A 230 -4.84 10.92 19.57
CA ILE A 230 -5.02 10.34 20.91
C ILE A 230 -6.25 9.41 21.04
N LEU A 231 -7.20 9.49 20.12
CA LEU A 231 -8.36 8.59 20.07
C LEU A 231 -8.09 7.31 19.29
N ASP A 232 -6.95 7.24 18.60
CA ASP A 232 -6.55 6.06 17.86
C ASP A 232 -5.91 5.03 18.79
N PRO A 233 -6.52 3.82 18.95
CA PRO A 233 -5.95 2.78 19.81
C PRO A 233 -4.62 2.23 19.26
N THR A 234 -4.27 2.49 18.01
CA THR A 234 -3.01 2.02 17.40
C THR A 234 -1.83 2.94 17.71
N ASP A 235 -2.06 4.18 18.10
CA ASP A 235 -1.02 5.16 18.43
C ASP A 235 -0.09 4.69 19.56
N LEU A 236 -0.63 4.07 20.59
CA LEU A 236 0.21 3.59 21.71
C LEU A 236 1.15 2.46 21.28
N PRO A 237 0.72 1.38 20.60
CA PRO A 237 1.63 0.41 19.99
C PRO A 237 2.67 1.03 19.05
N MET A 238 2.28 1.99 18.21
CA MET A 238 3.21 2.67 17.28
C MET A 238 4.26 3.50 18.05
N LEU A 239 3.85 4.23 19.08
CA LEU A 239 4.77 4.97 19.95
C LEU A 239 5.78 4.04 20.65
N LEU A 240 5.31 2.89 21.16
CA LEU A 240 6.21 1.90 21.78
C LEU A 240 7.20 1.32 20.77
N GLY A 241 6.76 1.09 19.54
CA GLY A 241 7.63 0.67 18.43
C GLY A 241 8.69 1.72 18.11
N SER A 242 8.28 2.99 17.99
CA SER A 242 9.15 4.12 17.71
C SER A 242 10.29 4.28 18.73
N LEU A 243 10.05 3.96 20.00
CA LEU A 243 11.11 3.99 21.03
C LEU A 243 12.25 3.00 20.78
N LEU A 244 12.05 2.02 19.88
CA LEU A 244 13.04 1.01 19.50
C LEU A 244 13.74 1.33 18.18
N ILE A 245 13.34 2.40 17.48
CA ILE A 245 13.87 2.82 16.19
C ILE A 245 14.72 4.08 16.38
N LEU A 246 15.85 4.15 15.69
CA LEU A 246 16.69 5.34 15.71
C LEU A 246 16.28 6.30 14.59
N GLY A 247 15.94 7.53 14.96
CA GLY A 247 15.59 8.61 14.03
C GLY A 247 14.09 8.77 13.84
N LYS A 248 13.68 9.42 12.76
CA LYS A 248 12.26 9.60 12.41
C LYS A 248 11.70 8.32 11.84
N ASP A 249 10.50 7.94 12.27
CA ASP A 249 9.81 6.71 11.88
C ASP A 249 8.28 6.86 12.05
N ASP A 250 7.54 5.93 11.49
CA ASP A 250 6.08 5.84 11.54
C ASP A 250 5.56 4.93 12.69
N GLY A 251 6.46 4.49 13.58
CA GLY A 251 6.19 3.52 14.64
C GLY A 251 6.71 2.11 14.34
N LEU A 252 6.91 1.72 13.07
CA LEU A 252 7.40 0.40 12.66
C LEU A 252 8.57 0.47 11.67
N ILE A 253 8.57 1.46 10.78
CA ILE A 253 9.55 1.62 9.70
C ILE A 253 10.22 2.97 9.82
N SER A 254 11.54 3.00 9.76
CA SER A 254 12.27 4.28 9.75
C SER A 254 12.09 4.99 8.41
N ARG A 255 12.00 6.32 8.44
CA ARG A 255 11.82 7.20 7.28
C ARG A 255 12.67 6.78 6.08
N CYS A 256 13.98 6.64 6.25
CA CYS A 256 14.88 6.25 5.17
C CYS A 256 14.71 4.78 4.72
N SER A 257 14.10 3.91 5.55
CA SER A 257 13.81 2.53 5.15
C SER A 257 12.67 2.46 4.13
N SER A 258 11.81 3.46 4.08
CA SER A 258 10.66 3.52 3.18
C SER A 258 10.99 4.04 1.78
N HIS A 259 12.19 4.62 1.55
CA HIS A 259 12.54 5.23 0.27
C HIS A 259 12.62 4.19 -0.86
N LEU A 260 11.97 4.54 -1.98
CA LEU A 260 11.99 3.79 -3.24
C LEU A 260 11.62 4.74 -4.38
N GLY A 261 12.39 4.73 -5.48
CA GLY A 261 12.12 5.54 -6.65
C GLY A 261 12.00 7.03 -6.34
N HIS A 262 11.05 7.70 -6.97
CA HIS A 262 10.71 9.09 -6.65
C HIS A 262 9.98 9.16 -5.31
N VAL A 263 10.64 9.69 -4.29
CA VAL A 263 10.04 9.94 -2.96
C VAL A 263 9.14 11.15 -3.06
N ILE A 264 7.83 10.93 -2.98
CA ILE A 264 6.80 11.98 -3.10
C ILE A 264 6.86 12.89 -1.87
N LYS A 265 6.81 12.29 -0.69
CA LYS A 265 7.01 12.90 0.62
C LYS A 265 7.30 11.76 1.63
N ASP A 266 8.17 12.00 2.60
CA ASP A 266 8.64 10.99 3.55
C ASP A 266 8.49 11.43 5.02
N ASP A 267 7.64 12.44 5.27
CA ASP A 267 7.44 13.04 6.59
C ASP A 267 5.99 13.51 6.80
N TYR A 268 5.02 12.73 6.31
CA TYR A 268 3.62 12.97 6.70
C TYR A 268 3.46 12.79 8.21
N ASP A 269 2.58 13.59 8.81
CA ASP A 269 2.21 13.46 10.22
C ASP A 269 1.22 12.29 10.42
N MET A 270 1.69 11.09 10.09
CA MET A 270 0.98 9.81 10.07
C MET A 270 1.82 8.73 10.70
N ASN A 271 1.18 7.82 11.43
CA ASN A 271 1.77 6.56 11.84
C ASN A 271 1.63 5.49 10.73
N HIS A 272 2.25 4.33 10.94
CA HIS A 272 2.27 3.24 9.96
C HIS A 272 0.88 2.73 9.54
N LEU A 273 -0.12 2.82 10.40
CA LEU A 273 -1.48 2.39 10.13
C LEU A 273 -2.36 3.52 9.55
N ASP A 274 -2.06 4.78 9.87
CA ASP A 274 -2.70 5.93 9.23
C ASP A 274 -2.47 5.91 7.71
N GLU A 275 -1.28 5.49 7.26
CA GLU A 275 -0.92 5.41 5.84
C GLU A 275 -1.90 4.57 5.01
N ILE A 276 -2.64 3.67 5.65
CA ILE A 276 -3.69 2.84 5.04
C ILE A 276 -5.09 3.15 5.60
N ASN A 277 -5.23 4.30 6.26
CA ASN A 277 -6.47 4.79 6.86
C ASN A 277 -7.00 3.89 8.00
N GLN A 278 -6.14 3.09 8.63
CA GLN A 278 -6.46 2.32 9.83
C GLN A 278 -6.10 3.16 11.07
N PHE A 279 -6.78 3.06 12.22
CA PHE A 279 -7.92 2.23 12.56
C PHE A 279 -9.24 2.93 12.22
N ILE A 280 -10.04 2.36 11.30
CA ILE A 280 -11.37 2.87 10.89
C ILE A 280 -11.42 4.37 10.54
N GLY A 281 -10.35 4.90 9.92
CA GLY A 281 -10.29 6.30 9.51
C GLY A 281 -9.89 7.28 10.61
N LEU A 282 -9.41 6.80 11.76
CA LEU A 282 -8.80 7.67 12.79
C LEU A 282 -7.34 7.95 12.39
N HIS A 283 -7.04 9.19 12.10
CA HIS A 283 -5.71 9.69 11.75
C HIS A 283 -5.55 11.12 12.25
N ASN A 284 -4.43 11.80 12.01
CA ASN A 284 -4.29 13.21 12.30
C ASN A 284 -5.15 14.06 11.35
N PHE A 285 -6.29 14.58 11.84
CA PHE A 285 -7.22 15.40 11.04
C PHE A 285 -6.65 16.78 10.63
N ARG A 286 -5.43 17.12 11.01
CA ARG A 286 -4.71 18.33 10.56
C ARG A 286 -3.75 18.03 9.40
N GLU A 287 -3.44 16.75 9.18
CA GLU A 287 -2.68 16.30 8.02
C GLU A 287 -3.66 16.00 6.87
N ILE A 288 -3.14 15.79 5.66
CA ILE A 288 -3.93 15.35 4.51
C ILE A 288 -4.58 13.99 4.81
N ASP A 289 -5.85 13.86 4.45
CA ASP A 289 -6.56 12.59 4.55
C ASP A 289 -5.84 11.48 3.75
N PRO A 290 -5.59 10.31 4.34
CA PRO A 290 -4.94 9.20 3.65
C PRO A 290 -5.62 8.83 2.32
N ILE A 291 -6.95 8.80 2.25
CA ILE A 291 -7.70 8.52 1.01
C ILE A 291 -7.35 9.54 -0.07
N GLU A 292 -7.22 10.83 0.31
CA GLU A 292 -6.86 11.89 -0.63
C GLU A 292 -5.43 11.73 -1.16
N LEU A 293 -4.49 11.20 -0.37
CA LEU A 293 -3.15 10.85 -0.86
C LEU A 293 -3.19 9.81 -1.98
N TYR A 294 -3.99 8.76 -1.81
CA TYR A 294 -4.17 7.76 -2.86
C TYR A 294 -4.85 8.34 -4.10
N ARG A 295 -5.85 9.22 -3.95
CA ARG A 295 -6.47 9.95 -5.08
C ARG A 295 -5.46 10.79 -5.85
N GLN A 296 -4.64 11.56 -5.12
CA GLN A 296 -3.58 12.36 -5.74
C GLN A 296 -2.54 11.49 -6.45
N HIS A 297 -2.24 10.31 -5.89
CA HIS A 297 -1.33 9.39 -6.54
C HIS A 297 -1.93 8.76 -7.79
N VAL A 298 -3.17 8.29 -7.75
CA VAL A 298 -3.91 7.82 -8.93
C VAL A 298 -3.94 8.87 -10.04
N LYS A 299 -4.19 10.15 -9.68
CA LYS A 299 -4.11 11.25 -10.64
C LYS A 299 -2.70 11.42 -11.22
N ARG A 300 -1.64 11.29 -10.40
CA ARG A 300 -0.25 11.31 -10.87
C ARG A 300 0.02 10.19 -11.86
N LEU A 301 -0.43 8.96 -11.57
CA LEU A 301 -0.31 7.83 -12.51
C LEU A 301 -1.03 8.13 -13.83
N GLN A 302 -2.24 8.67 -13.76
CA GLN A 302 -3.00 9.07 -14.95
C GLN A 302 -2.27 10.13 -15.80
N GLU A 303 -1.68 11.14 -15.17
CA GLU A 303 -0.94 12.20 -15.84
C GLU A 303 0.33 11.67 -16.56
N LEU A 304 0.88 10.57 -16.07
CA LEU A 304 2.01 9.85 -16.65
C LEU A 304 1.60 8.80 -17.69
N GLY A 305 0.29 8.60 -17.92
CA GLY A 305 -0.22 7.59 -18.85
C GLY A 305 -0.10 6.16 -18.33
N LEU A 306 -0.14 6.00 -17.00
CA LEU A 306 -0.01 4.71 -16.31
C LEU A 306 -1.34 4.14 -15.83
#